data_5ee71b386930e4bf95b3a429948236d9
#
_entry.id   5ee71b386930e4bf95b3a429948236d9
#
_cell.length_a   1.000
_cell.length_b   1.000
_cell.length_c   1.000
_cell.angle_alpha   90.00
_cell.angle_beta   90.00
_cell.angle_gamma   90.00
#
_symmetry.space_group_name_H-M   'P 1'
#
loop_
_entity.id
_entity.type
_entity.pdbx_description
1 polymer ?
#
loop_
_entity_poly.entity_id
_entity_poly.type
_entity_poly.pdbx_seq_one_letter_code
_entity_poly.pdbx_strand_id
1 'polypeptide(L)'
;MKNAVKWSTLALAVAAGNGLIASQAMAEGEGFVEGASATLSNRTVYFNRDFRDNTAGQSKADETATGFLLNFQSGYTQGPIGFGADVLAMQGIKLDSGRGRSGTRLLELDDDGSAKDEYSEIRGAVKVAILEDTVVRYGVHLPENPVAYYDDARLLPNHYQGYSITNSSIDGLFVEAGRLTDRSEMNDSSETDGALREDENLTYVGGTYSFNDNLSVSLYGAEAEDFYDRYFVGADWTLPLSEGTSLTSSLAYYDTSDENSQDDADYEVDNQAASLSVTLNTGYHAFGVAYQQMRGDAGYYYTDGDIYLANSIQYLDFNAKDEKSYQARYDYDFAGMGIPGLSFMTRYITSSSIDTDYVGIDRDSRWERNTELQYTVQNGFLEGLNVRWRNATIRQDANLDGGDVDENRLIVGYTWTLL
;
A
#
# COMPACT_ATOMS: atom_id res chain seq x y z
N MET A 1 24.28 -20.01 21.76
CA MET A 1 23.09 -19.15 21.70
C MET A 1 22.67 -19.12 20.25
N LYS A 2 21.58 -19.77 19.91
CA LYS A 2 21.12 -19.97 18.53
C LYS A 2 20.21 -18.80 18.16
N ASN A 3 20.58 -18.01 17.15
CA ASN A 3 19.74 -16.94 16.64
C ASN A 3 18.57 -17.57 15.87
N ALA A 4 17.41 -17.60 16.48
CA ALA A 4 16.18 -17.89 15.76
C ALA A 4 15.88 -16.68 14.87
N VAL A 5 16.00 -16.83 13.57
CA VAL A 5 15.60 -15.85 12.57
C VAL A 5 14.07 -15.73 12.65
N LYS A 6 13.58 -14.57 13.04
CA LYS A 6 12.14 -14.29 13.12
C LYS A 6 11.60 -14.02 11.72
N TRP A 7 11.07 -15.05 11.07
CA TRP A 7 10.43 -14.97 9.75
C TRP A 7 9.10 -14.21 9.73
N SER A 8 8.50 -13.96 10.89
CA SER A 8 7.21 -13.26 11.01
C SER A 8 7.22 -11.82 10.47
N THR A 9 8.40 -11.23 10.26
CA THR A 9 8.54 -9.89 9.70
C THR A 9 8.77 -9.85 8.19
N LEU A 10 9.15 -10.96 7.53
CA LEU A 10 9.41 -10.94 6.08
C LEU A 10 8.14 -11.17 5.23
N ALA A 11 7.17 -11.91 5.71
CA ALA A 11 5.93 -12.16 4.96
C ALA A 11 5.02 -10.92 4.89
N LEU A 12 5.05 -10.05 5.92
CA LEU A 12 4.36 -8.75 5.93
C LEU A 12 5.21 -7.62 5.31
N ALA A 13 6.55 -7.72 5.34
CA ALA A 13 7.45 -6.70 4.78
C ALA A 13 7.48 -6.65 3.25
N VAL A 14 6.84 -7.59 2.55
CA VAL A 14 6.75 -7.57 1.08
C VAL A 14 5.54 -6.75 0.59
N ALA A 15 4.53 -6.51 1.44
CA ALA A 15 3.46 -5.57 1.16
C ALA A 15 3.78 -4.15 1.66
N ALA A 16 4.60 -4.01 2.71
CA ALA A 16 5.02 -2.72 3.23
C ALA A 16 6.35 -2.31 2.58
N GLY A 17 6.29 -1.62 1.48
CA GLY A 17 7.38 -0.74 1.08
C GLY A 17 7.57 0.29 2.20
N ASN A 18 8.64 0.14 3.00
CA ASN A 18 9.04 1.06 4.06
C ASN A 18 7.93 1.40 5.07
N GLY A 19 7.70 0.53 6.06
CA GLY A 19 6.91 0.86 7.24
C GLY A 19 7.45 2.12 7.93
N LEU A 20 6.98 3.28 7.53
CA LEU A 20 7.31 4.59 8.11
C LEU A 20 6.50 4.89 9.37
N ILE A 21 5.57 4.01 9.73
CA ILE A 21 4.80 4.13 10.95
C ILE A 21 5.11 2.92 11.82
N ALA A 22 6.24 2.99 12.55
CA ALA A 22 6.32 2.27 13.79
C ALA A 22 5.11 2.74 14.61
N SER A 23 4.20 1.82 14.96
CA SER A 23 3.23 2.07 16.02
C SER A 23 4.01 2.67 17.18
N GLN A 24 3.82 3.96 17.46
CA GLN A 24 4.45 4.61 18.58
C GLN A 24 3.88 3.96 19.83
N ALA A 25 4.56 2.91 20.32
CA ALA A 25 4.47 2.62 21.73
C ALA A 25 4.87 3.92 22.42
N MET A 26 3.94 4.55 23.11
CA MET A 26 4.18 5.77 23.85
C MET A 26 5.27 5.44 24.86
N ALA A 27 6.50 5.85 24.57
CA ALA A 27 7.58 5.75 25.54
C ALA A 27 7.22 6.65 26.71
N GLU A 28 7.00 6.05 27.88
CA GLU A 28 6.76 6.76 29.12
C GLU A 28 7.79 7.89 29.28
N GLY A 29 7.35 9.15 29.14
CA GLY A 29 8.04 10.28 29.76
C GLY A 29 9.24 10.89 29.05
N GLU A 30 9.53 10.56 27.79
CA GLU A 30 10.71 11.15 27.12
C GLU A 30 10.60 12.65 26.79
N GLY A 31 9.40 13.24 26.81
CA GLY A 31 9.21 14.66 26.53
C GLY A 31 9.08 14.99 25.04
N PHE A 32 8.71 16.25 24.75
CA PHE A 32 8.42 16.70 23.37
C PHE A 32 9.63 16.64 22.44
N VAL A 33 10.82 16.97 22.93
CA VAL A 33 12.06 17.01 22.15
C VAL A 33 12.82 15.70 22.25
N GLU A 34 12.93 15.14 23.45
CA GLU A 34 13.68 13.91 23.71
C GLU A 34 13.02 12.68 23.05
N GLY A 35 11.69 12.66 22.97
CA GLY A 35 10.93 11.64 22.27
C GLY A 35 10.70 11.94 20.78
N ALA A 36 11.39 12.94 20.22
CA ALA A 36 11.26 13.26 18.81
C ALA A 36 12.07 12.30 17.93
N SER A 37 11.55 12.05 16.74
CA SER A 37 12.24 11.31 15.68
C SER A 37 12.19 12.08 14.37
N ALA A 38 13.25 11.95 13.58
CA ALA A 38 13.30 12.51 12.24
C ALA A 38 14.03 11.58 11.29
N THR A 39 13.41 11.33 10.14
CA THR A 39 14.02 10.57 9.04
C THR A 39 13.97 11.36 7.76
N LEU A 40 15.01 11.24 6.95
CA LEU A 40 15.03 11.69 5.57
C LEU A 40 15.20 10.46 4.68
N SER A 41 14.20 10.15 3.88
CA SER A 41 14.27 9.07 2.90
C SER A 41 14.49 9.64 1.50
N ASN A 42 15.34 8.98 0.71
CA ASN A 42 15.47 9.19 -0.72
C ASN A 42 15.04 7.93 -1.47
N ARG A 43 14.27 8.12 -2.53
CA ARG A 43 13.91 7.09 -3.47
C ARG A 43 14.16 7.58 -4.89
N THR A 44 14.96 6.85 -5.66
CA THR A 44 15.15 7.08 -7.09
C THR A 44 14.53 5.93 -7.85
N VAL A 45 13.66 6.22 -8.80
CA VAL A 45 12.91 5.23 -9.57
C VAL A 45 13.16 5.44 -11.05
N TYR A 46 13.66 4.42 -11.72
CA TYR A 46 13.51 4.24 -13.16
C TYR A 46 12.29 3.37 -13.39
N PHE A 47 11.35 3.85 -14.20
CA PHE A 47 10.07 3.21 -14.47
C PHE A 47 9.84 3.13 -15.98
N ASN A 48 9.66 1.93 -16.50
CA ASN A 48 9.39 1.69 -17.90
C ASN A 48 8.18 0.77 -18.07
N ARG A 49 7.22 1.19 -18.90
CA ARG A 49 6.11 0.40 -19.43
C ARG A 49 6.20 0.34 -20.94
N ASP A 50 6.13 -0.85 -21.50
CA ASP A 50 6.01 -1.09 -22.94
C ASP A 50 4.57 -1.57 -23.20
N PHE A 51 3.78 -0.75 -23.87
CA PHE A 51 2.39 -1.02 -24.27
C PHE A 51 2.39 -1.81 -25.57
N ARG A 52 2.18 -3.10 -25.49
CA ARG A 52 2.31 -4.04 -26.62
C ARG A 52 1.26 -3.83 -27.70
N ASP A 53 0.04 -3.48 -27.30
CA ASP A 53 -1.10 -3.32 -28.21
C ASP A 53 -1.29 -1.86 -28.67
N ASN A 54 -0.46 -0.94 -28.18
CA ASN A 54 -0.53 0.50 -28.46
C ASN A 54 -1.92 1.12 -28.15
N THR A 55 -2.68 0.54 -27.23
CA THR A 55 -4.03 1.00 -26.87
C THR A 55 -3.99 2.29 -26.05
N ALA A 56 -2.89 2.57 -25.36
CA ALA A 56 -2.70 3.76 -24.53
C ALA A 56 -2.39 5.06 -25.35
N GLY A 57 -2.42 4.99 -26.69
CA GLY A 57 -2.09 6.15 -27.55
C GLY A 57 -0.60 6.47 -27.63
N GLN A 58 0.23 5.81 -26.85
CA GLN A 58 1.70 5.85 -26.93
C GLN A 58 2.26 4.42 -26.75
N SER A 59 3.43 4.15 -27.34
CA SER A 59 4.01 2.79 -27.30
C SER A 59 4.70 2.45 -25.99
N LYS A 60 5.06 3.46 -25.19
CA LYS A 60 5.73 3.27 -23.89
C LYS A 60 5.52 4.45 -22.96
N ALA A 61 5.66 4.20 -21.66
CA ALA A 61 5.97 5.22 -20.65
C ALA A 61 7.33 4.90 -20.05
N ASP A 62 8.24 5.89 -19.98
CA ASP A 62 9.65 5.68 -19.62
C ASP A 62 10.17 6.94 -18.93
N GLU A 63 10.30 6.90 -17.61
CA GLU A 63 10.65 8.05 -16.79
C GLU A 63 11.61 7.65 -15.68
N THR A 64 12.45 8.60 -15.28
CA THR A 64 13.31 8.49 -14.10
C THR A 64 13.12 9.72 -13.24
N ALA A 65 12.84 9.50 -11.96
CA ALA A 65 12.70 10.57 -11.00
C ALA A 65 13.34 10.21 -9.66
N THR A 66 13.67 11.22 -8.86
CA THR A 66 14.14 11.04 -7.49
C THR A 66 13.27 11.81 -6.54
N GLY A 67 12.87 11.20 -5.42
CA GLY A 67 12.05 11.80 -4.39
C GLY A 67 12.78 11.85 -3.05
N PHE A 68 12.46 12.87 -2.27
CA PHE A 68 12.89 13.04 -0.88
C PHE A 68 11.67 13.17 0.01
N LEU A 69 11.67 12.45 1.11
CA LEU A 69 10.62 12.46 2.13
C LEU A 69 11.25 12.72 3.49
N LEU A 70 10.99 13.88 4.08
CA LEU A 70 11.30 14.18 5.46
C LEU A 70 10.07 13.89 6.32
N ASN A 71 10.22 12.99 7.27
CA ASN A 71 9.21 12.69 8.28
C ASN A 71 9.77 13.08 9.64
N PHE A 72 9.20 14.11 10.25
CA PHE A 72 9.50 14.55 11.62
C PHE A 72 8.30 14.29 12.50
N GLN A 73 8.51 13.64 13.63
CA GLN A 73 7.50 13.39 14.65
C GLN A 73 8.05 13.85 15.99
N SER A 74 7.37 14.78 16.66
CA SER A 74 7.73 15.13 18.02
C SER A 74 7.35 14.04 19.01
N GLY A 75 7.99 13.99 20.17
CA GLY A 75 7.41 13.34 21.34
C GLY A 75 6.19 14.12 21.85
N TYR A 76 5.74 13.79 23.06
CA TYR A 76 4.62 14.47 23.72
C TYR A 76 5.11 15.30 24.90
N THR A 77 4.43 16.41 25.18
CA THR A 77 4.65 17.12 26.44
C THR A 77 4.27 16.23 27.61
N GLN A 78 4.95 16.42 28.75
CA GLN A 78 4.69 15.61 29.95
C GLN A 78 3.36 15.95 30.59
N GLY A 79 2.73 14.94 31.20
CA GLY A 79 1.47 15.07 31.93
C GLY A 79 0.41 14.08 31.45
N PRO A 80 -0.76 14.03 32.11
CA PRO A 80 -1.85 13.10 31.73
C PRO A 80 -2.49 13.44 30.37
N ILE A 81 -2.20 14.60 29.83
CA ILE A 81 -2.51 15.03 28.47
C ILE A 81 -1.21 15.56 27.87
N GLY A 82 -0.69 14.86 26.88
CA GLY A 82 0.51 15.22 26.13
C GLY A 82 0.15 15.85 24.79
N PHE A 83 0.91 16.86 24.37
CA PHE A 83 0.75 17.50 23.05
C PHE A 83 1.99 17.24 22.21
N GLY A 84 1.77 16.93 20.95
CA GLY A 84 2.81 16.70 19.95
C GLY A 84 2.45 17.32 18.61
N ALA A 85 3.44 17.37 17.71
CA ALA A 85 3.28 17.86 16.35
C ALA A 85 4.19 17.08 15.40
N ASP A 86 3.71 16.85 14.17
CA ASP A 86 4.43 16.13 13.12
C ASP A 86 4.53 16.98 11.87
N VAL A 87 5.58 16.76 11.08
CA VAL A 87 5.80 17.43 9.80
C VAL A 87 6.19 16.39 8.76
N LEU A 88 5.49 16.40 7.66
CA LEU A 88 5.76 15.63 6.45
C LEU A 88 6.18 16.63 5.35
N ALA A 89 7.41 16.51 4.83
CA ALA A 89 7.85 17.35 3.71
C ALA A 89 8.36 16.46 2.59
N MET A 90 7.91 16.74 1.37
CA MET A 90 8.15 15.91 0.20
C MET A 90 8.64 16.76 -0.96
N GLN A 91 9.54 16.17 -1.76
CA GLN A 91 9.99 16.75 -3.01
C GLN A 91 10.27 15.65 -4.03
N GLY A 92 9.61 15.74 -5.19
CA GLY A 92 9.89 14.93 -6.38
C GLY A 92 10.64 15.76 -7.43
N ILE A 93 11.65 15.17 -8.05
CA ILE A 93 12.52 15.83 -9.05
C ILE A 93 12.65 14.91 -10.26
N LYS A 94 12.36 15.43 -11.44
CA LYS A 94 12.58 14.76 -12.72
C LYS A 94 14.08 14.60 -13.01
N LEU A 95 14.50 13.39 -13.29
CA LEU A 95 15.85 13.11 -13.80
C LEU A 95 15.83 12.86 -15.31
N ASP A 96 14.81 12.14 -15.80
CA ASP A 96 14.59 11.88 -17.22
C ASP A 96 13.12 11.62 -17.52
N SER A 97 12.57 12.25 -18.52
CA SER A 97 11.24 12.05 -19.10
C SER A 97 11.16 12.74 -20.46
N GLY A 98 10.03 12.67 -21.13
CA GLY A 98 9.83 13.37 -22.39
C GLY A 98 8.45 13.15 -23.01
N ARG A 99 8.07 14.03 -23.92
CA ARG A 99 6.79 13.94 -24.61
C ARG A 99 6.63 12.58 -25.30
N GLY A 100 5.46 11.94 -25.12
CA GLY A 100 5.15 10.63 -25.69
C GLY A 100 5.78 9.44 -24.96
N ARG A 101 6.39 9.68 -23.77
CA ARG A 101 6.89 8.62 -22.87
C ARG A 101 6.68 8.95 -21.39
N SER A 102 5.86 9.96 -21.09
CA SER A 102 5.40 10.33 -19.74
C SER A 102 4.23 9.46 -19.28
N GLY A 103 3.73 9.70 -18.07
CA GLY A 103 2.52 9.07 -17.55
C GLY A 103 2.76 7.82 -16.68
N THR A 104 3.94 7.69 -16.08
CA THR A 104 4.22 6.64 -15.09
C THR A 104 3.63 6.94 -13.70
N ARG A 105 3.08 8.15 -13.49
CA ARG A 105 2.66 8.70 -12.19
C ARG A 105 3.84 8.88 -11.21
N LEU A 106 5.08 9.02 -11.70
CA LEU A 106 6.21 9.49 -10.87
C LEU A 106 6.20 11.01 -10.73
N LEU A 107 5.70 11.70 -11.77
CA LEU A 107 5.69 13.14 -11.89
C LEU A 107 4.32 13.57 -12.41
N GLU A 108 3.88 14.76 -12.02
CA GLU A 108 2.71 15.41 -12.57
C GLU A 108 2.92 15.77 -14.05
N LEU A 109 1.84 15.80 -14.83
CA LEU A 109 1.88 16.17 -16.22
C LEU A 109 1.44 17.62 -16.40
N ASP A 110 2.13 18.34 -17.29
CA ASP A 110 1.69 19.63 -17.81
C ASP A 110 0.58 19.44 -18.86
N ASP A 111 -0.12 20.53 -19.19
CA ASP A 111 -1.20 20.56 -20.19
C ASP A 111 -0.79 20.02 -21.57
N ASP A 112 0.50 20.04 -21.89
CA ASP A 112 1.04 19.53 -23.16
C ASP A 112 1.41 18.03 -23.11
N GLY A 113 1.16 17.37 -21.97
CA GLY A 113 1.46 15.96 -21.73
C GLY A 113 2.92 15.66 -21.41
N SER A 114 3.76 16.67 -21.19
CA SER A 114 5.11 16.48 -20.66
C SER A 114 5.10 16.41 -19.13
N ALA A 115 6.06 15.70 -18.55
CA ALA A 115 6.21 15.65 -17.10
C ALA A 115 6.81 16.95 -16.57
N LYS A 116 6.25 17.49 -15.47
CA LYS A 116 6.81 18.63 -14.73
C LYS A 116 8.22 18.33 -14.24
N ASP A 117 9.02 19.38 -14.06
CA ASP A 117 10.43 19.23 -13.62
C ASP A 117 10.54 18.84 -12.14
N GLU A 118 9.63 19.35 -11.33
CA GLU A 118 9.60 19.09 -9.87
C GLU A 118 8.21 19.36 -9.30
N TYR A 119 7.95 18.77 -8.14
CA TYR A 119 6.83 19.10 -7.26
C TYR A 119 7.28 18.99 -5.81
N SER A 120 6.69 19.77 -4.92
CA SER A 120 7.04 19.73 -3.50
C SER A 120 5.88 20.18 -2.63
N GLU A 121 5.80 19.62 -1.43
CA GLU A 121 4.83 20.04 -0.44
C GLU A 121 5.33 19.83 0.98
N ILE A 122 4.71 20.57 1.94
CA ILE A 122 4.92 20.44 3.37
C ILE A 122 3.56 20.38 4.03
N ARG A 123 3.33 19.34 4.82
CA ARG A 123 2.11 19.11 5.59
C ARG A 123 2.42 18.95 7.05
N GLY A 124 1.48 19.30 7.91
CA GLY A 124 1.65 19.17 9.36
C GLY A 124 0.48 18.46 10.01
N ALA A 125 0.72 17.91 11.19
CA ALA A 125 -0.32 17.43 12.08
C ALA A 125 -0.05 17.83 13.52
N VAL A 126 -1.11 18.03 14.29
CA VAL A 126 -1.06 18.14 15.75
C VAL A 126 -1.63 16.85 16.33
N LYS A 127 -1.08 16.43 17.46
CA LYS A 127 -1.51 15.20 18.13
C LYS A 127 -1.62 15.42 19.63
N VAL A 128 -2.62 14.80 20.23
CA VAL A 128 -2.89 14.85 21.68
C VAL A 128 -2.95 13.43 22.19
N ALA A 129 -2.07 13.10 23.11
CA ALA A 129 -2.09 11.85 23.86
C ALA A 129 -2.91 12.04 25.13
N ILE A 130 -3.86 11.15 25.38
CA ILE A 130 -4.71 11.16 26.56
C ILE A 130 -4.44 9.88 27.33
N LEU A 131 -3.95 10.04 28.57
CA LEU A 131 -3.43 8.91 29.34
C LEU A 131 -2.40 8.09 28.52
N GLU A 132 -1.86 7.34 28.27
CA GLU A 132 -0.78 6.71 27.50
C GLU A 132 -1.27 5.97 26.24
N ASP A 133 -2.58 5.68 26.17
CA ASP A 133 -3.11 4.71 25.20
C ASP A 133 -4.05 5.29 24.14
N THR A 134 -4.42 6.58 24.29
CA THR A 134 -5.35 7.23 23.36
C THR A 134 -4.67 8.40 22.68
N VAL A 135 -4.66 8.41 21.36
CA VAL A 135 -4.12 9.53 20.56
C VAL A 135 -5.20 10.10 19.68
N VAL A 136 -5.41 11.40 19.76
CA VAL A 136 -6.20 12.19 18.83
C VAL A 136 -5.25 12.96 17.91
N ARG A 137 -5.48 12.89 16.59
CA ARG A 137 -4.64 13.56 15.58
C ARG A 137 -5.52 14.40 14.66
N TYR A 138 -5.00 15.58 14.27
CA TYR A 138 -5.59 16.46 13.27
C TYR A 138 -4.49 16.97 12.34
N GLY A 139 -4.75 16.93 11.03
CA GLY A 139 -3.82 17.35 9.99
C GLY A 139 -3.48 16.20 9.04
N VAL A 140 -2.23 16.08 8.61
CA VAL A 140 -1.80 15.05 7.65
C VAL A 140 -1.90 13.64 8.23
N HIS A 141 -2.44 12.74 7.42
CA HIS A 141 -2.60 11.31 7.72
C HIS A 141 -2.01 10.45 6.60
N LEU A 142 -1.37 9.35 7.00
CA LEU A 142 -0.99 8.21 6.16
C LEU A 142 -1.69 6.99 6.75
N PRO A 143 -2.98 6.77 6.46
CA PRO A 143 -3.74 5.66 7.05
C PRO A 143 -3.26 4.30 6.52
N GLU A 144 -3.26 3.27 7.38
CA GLU A 144 -2.84 1.90 7.06
C GLU A 144 -3.87 0.87 7.53
N ASN A 145 -5.15 1.11 7.25
CA ASN A 145 -6.21 0.17 7.60
C ASN A 145 -6.94 -0.32 6.34
N PRO A 146 -7.72 -1.41 6.41
CA PRO A 146 -8.26 -2.06 5.22
C PRO A 146 -9.32 -1.24 4.46
N VAL A 147 -9.84 -0.17 5.04
CA VAL A 147 -10.86 0.68 4.41
C VAL A 147 -10.36 2.09 4.11
N ALA A 148 -9.16 2.42 4.58
CA ALA A 148 -8.46 3.66 4.28
C ALA A 148 -6.95 3.38 4.29
N TYR A 149 -6.33 3.41 3.13
CA TYR A 149 -4.90 3.10 2.99
C TYR A 149 -4.22 4.10 2.07
N TYR A 150 -3.03 4.57 2.44
CA TYR A 150 -2.24 5.42 1.55
C TYR A 150 -1.44 4.57 0.54
N ASP A 151 -1.24 5.10 -0.68
CA ASP A 151 -0.43 4.43 -1.71
C ASP A 151 1.01 4.98 -1.72
N ASP A 152 1.99 4.10 -1.59
CA ASP A 152 3.43 4.38 -1.72
C ASP A 152 4.08 3.61 -2.89
N ALA A 153 3.29 3.27 -3.91
CA ALA A 153 3.74 2.44 -5.03
C ALA A 153 4.56 3.20 -6.08
N ARG A 154 4.77 4.51 -5.93
CA ARG A 154 5.50 5.36 -6.88
C ARG A 154 6.71 6.03 -6.22
N LEU A 155 6.91 7.31 -6.49
CA LEU A 155 8.08 8.07 -6.02
C LEU A 155 7.93 8.52 -4.57
N LEU A 156 6.77 9.07 -4.23
CA LEU A 156 6.38 9.56 -2.91
C LEU A 156 4.98 9.03 -2.58
N PRO A 157 4.58 8.96 -1.31
CA PRO A 157 3.24 8.52 -0.94
C PRO A 157 2.20 9.59 -1.24
N ASN A 158 0.98 9.16 -1.58
CA ASN A 158 -0.18 10.03 -1.39
C ASN A 158 -0.45 10.19 0.11
N HIS A 159 -1.26 11.16 0.47
CA HIS A 159 -1.64 11.38 1.87
C HIS A 159 -2.95 12.14 1.95
N TYR A 160 -3.50 12.17 3.16
CA TYR A 160 -4.81 12.74 3.42
C TYR A 160 -4.72 13.83 4.48
N GLN A 161 -5.67 14.76 4.49
CA GLN A 161 -5.98 15.62 5.62
C GLN A 161 -7.20 15.06 6.35
N GLY A 162 -7.27 15.32 7.67
CA GLY A 162 -8.41 14.85 8.44
C GLY A 162 -8.17 14.86 9.94
N TYR A 163 -8.95 14.04 10.63
CA TYR A 163 -8.78 13.79 12.06
C TYR A 163 -9.02 12.32 12.39
N SER A 164 -8.32 11.84 13.40
CA SER A 164 -8.45 10.45 13.85
C SER A 164 -8.29 10.34 15.36
N ILE A 165 -8.76 9.24 15.88
CA ILE A 165 -8.54 8.78 17.25
C ILE A 165 -8.12 7.32 17.21
N THR A 166 -7.08 6.96 17.96
CA THR A 166 -6.62 5.59 18.15
C THR A 166 -6.59 5.25 19.63
N ASN A 167 -6.81 3.99 19.98
CA ASN A 167 -6.72 3.51 21.36
C ASN A 167 -6.16 2.08 21.41
N SER A 168 -5.24 1.84 22.36
CA SER A 168 -4.62 0.55 22.64
C SER A 168 -4.65 0.17 24.13
N SER A 169 -5.58 0.73 24.92
CA SER A 169 -5.67 0.53 26.37
C SER A 169 -6.07 -0.89 26.82
N ILE A 170 -6.59 -1.68 25.89
CA ILE A 170 -6.96 -3.09 26.15
C ILE A 170 -5.91 -3.98 25.50
N ASP A 171 -5.29 -4.84 26.31
CA ASP A 171 -4.27 -5.77 25.84
C ASP A 171 -4.75 -6.61 24.64
N GLY A 172 -3.97 -6.63 23.58
CA GLY A 172 -4.29 -7.29 22.32
C GLY A 172 -5.31 -6.57 21.44
N LEU A 173 -5.95 -5.48 21.88
CA LEU A 173 -6.94 -4.74 21.09
C LEU A 173 -6.40 -3.37 20.67
N PHE A 174 -6.33 -3.15 19.36
CA PHE A 174 -6.16 -1.83 18.74
C PHE A 174 -7.48 -1.39 18.11
N VAL A 175 -7.92 -0.19 18.39
CA VAL A 175 -9.10 0.42 17.73
C VAL A 175 -8.77 1.81 17.22
N GLU A 176 -9.38 2.16 16.11
CA GLU A 176 -9.26 3.48 15.50
C GLU A 176 -10.57 3.94 14.87
N ALA A 177 -10.72 5.26 14.78
CA ALA A 177 -11.75 5.91 13.99
C ALA A 177 -11.19 7.21 13.42
N GLY A 178 -11.68 7.63 12.27
CA GLY A 178 -11.23 8.86 11.63
C GLY A 178 -12.18 9.35 10.56
N ARG A 179 -11.96 10.59 10.14
CA ARG A 179 -12.56 11.19 8.96
C ARG A 179 -11.48 11.89 8.16
N LEU A 180 -11.36 11.53 6.91
CA LEU A 180 -10.47 12.11 5.92
C LEU A 180 -11.27 13.05 5.04
N THR A 181 -10.78 14.27 4.84
CA THR A 181 -11.52 15.36 4.19
C THR A 181 -10.88 15.80 2.88
N ASP A 182 -9.58 15.62 2.73
CA ASP A 182 -8.84 16.05 1.56
C ASP A 182 -7.76 15.02 1.22
N ARG A 183 -7.34 14.99 -0.04
CA ARG A 183 -6.31 14.09 -0.55
C ARG A 183 -5.28 14.86 -1.38
N SER A 184 -4.02 14.51 -1.22
CA SER A 184 -2.94 14.88 -2.14
C SER A 184 -2.43 13.65 -2.87
N GLU A 185 -2.30 13.74 -4.18
CA GLU A 185 -1.81 12.65 -5.03
C GLU A 185 -0.31 12.40 -4.82
N MET A 186 0.16 11.20 -5.18
CA MET A 186 1.56 10.78 -5.00
C MET A 186 2.56 11.51 -5.92
N ASN A 187 2.11 12.21 -6.92
CA ASN A 187 2.93 12.85 -7.95
C ASN A 187 2.59 14.32 -8.19
N ASP A 188 1.81 14.91 -7.31
CA ASP A 188 1.31 16.27 -7.40
C ASP A 188 1.49 16.98 -6.05
N SER A 189 1.46 18.30 -6.03
CA SER A 189 1.44 19.15 -4.85
C SER A 189 0.07 19.78 -4.58
N SER A 190 -0.90 19.54 -5.43
CA SER A 190 -2.28 20.00 -5.25
C SER A 190 -3.00 19.13 -4.20
N GLU A 191 -3.97 19.74 -3.56
CA GLU A 191 -4.87 19.09 -2.62
C GLU A 191 -6.27 19.07 -3.25
N THR A 192 -6.89 17.91 -3.34
CA THR A 192 -8.26 17.75 -3.80
C THR A 192 -9.18 17.78 -2.59
N ASP A 193 -10.20 18.61 -2.62
CA ASP A 193 -11.30 18.60 -1.67
C ASP A 193 -12.05 17.27 -1.81
N GLY A 194 -12.14 16.50 -0.72
CA GLY A 194 -12.61 15.12 -0.73
C GLY A 194 -11.49 14.07 -0.66
N ALA A 195 -11.73 13.03 0.12
CA ALA A 195 -10.77 11.95 0.35
C ALA A 195 -10.71 10.95 -0.81
N LEU A 196 -11.76 10.81 -1.59
CA LEU A 196 -11.91 9.84 -2.67
C LEU A 196 -12.16 10.53 -4.01
N ARG A 197 -13.20 11.33 -4.09
CA ARG A 197 -13.58 12.16 -5.22
C ARG A 197 -13.84 13.58 -4.71
N GLU A 198 -14.02 14.54 -5.60
CA GLU A 198 -14.34 15.90 -5.24
C GLU A 198 -15.58 15.95 -4.33
N ASP A 199 -15.46 16.63 -3.20
CA ASP A 199 -16.48 16.77 -2.14
C ASP A 199 -16.85 15.49 -1.36
N GLU A 200 -16.16 14.35 -1.56
CA GLU A 200 -16.44 13.08 -0.85
C GLU A 200 -15.47 12.80 0.28
N ASN A 201 -15.93 12.94 1.50
CA ASN A 201 -15.18 12.59 2.70
C ASN A 201 -15.27 11.08 2.98
N LEU A 202 -14.22 10.53 3.62
CA LEU A 202 -14.19 9.15 4.07
C LEU A 202 -14.20 9.09 5.60
N THR A 203 -15.25 8.54 6.19
CA THR A 203 -15.33 8.27 7.63
C THR A 203 -15.13 6.78 7.88
N TYR A 204 -14.28 6.42 8.83
CA TYR A 204 -14.02 5.02 9.14
C TYR A 204 -13.97 4.74 10.64
N VAL A 205 -14.27 3.51 11.00
CA VAL A 205 -14.10 2.97 12.35
C VAL A 205 -13.76 1.49 12.27
N GLY A 206 -12.86 1.04 13.14
CA GLY A 206 -12.54 -0.38 13.20
C GLY A 206 -11.45 -0.70 14.19
N GLY A 207 -10.95 -1.92 14.10
CA GLY A 207 -9.86 -2.37 14.94
C GLY A 207 -9.45 -3.79 14.67
N THR A 208 -8.33 -4.17 15.31
CA THR A 208 -7.74 -5.50 15.24
C THR A 208 -7.58 -6.04 16.64
N TYR A 209 -8.02 -7.27 16.85
CA TYR A 209 -7.80 -8.01 18.08
C TYR A 209 -6.82 -9.16 17.86
N SER A 210 -5.70 -9.13 18.58
CA SER A 210 -4.69 -10.18 18.61
C SER A 210 -5.01 -11.16 19.75
N PHE A 211 -5.56 -12.32 19.43
CA PHE A 211 -5.87 -13.37 20.41
C PHE A 211 -4.60 -13.96 21.06
N ASN A 212 -3.54 -13.96 20.30
CA ASN A 212 -2.19 -14.39 20.69
C ASN A 212 -1.21 -14.00 19.55
N ASP A 213 0.07 -14.35 19.71
CA ASP A 213 1.13 -14.05 18.71
C ASP A 213 0.89 -14.69 17.32
N ASN A 214 -0.08 -15.58 17.18
CA ASN A 214 -0.31 -16.34 15.96
C ASN A 214 -1.67 -16.09 15.31
N LEU A 215 -2.60 -15.42 15.97
CA LEU A 215 -3.95 -15.18 15.45
C LEU A 215 -4.42 -13.77 15.76
N SER A 216 -4.75 -13.03 14.72
CA SER A 216 -5.45 -11.74 14.80
C SER A 216 -6.69 -11.73 13.92
N VAL A 217 -7.67 -10.91 14.31
CA VAL A 217 -8.89 -10.65 13.56
C VAL A 217 -9.13 -9.14 13.51
N SER A 218 -9.46 -8.66 12.34
CA SER A 218 -9.73 -7.25 12.05
C SER A 218 -11.17 -7.05 11.60
N LEU A 219 -11.82 -6.01 12.11
CA LEU A 219 -13.17 -5.59 11.72
C LEU A 219 -13.15 -4.08 11.48
N TYR A 220 -13.58 -3.65 10.29
CA TYR A 220 -13.66 -2.24 9.92
C TYR A 220 -14.95 -1.94 9.19
N GLY A 221 -15.40 -0.68 9.28
CA GLY A 221 -16.43 -0.10 8.48
C GLY A 221 -16.01 1.29 8.01
N ALA A 222 -16.43 1.67 6.82
CA ALA A 222 -16.21 2.99 6.27
C ALA A 222 -17.45 3.45 5.49
N GLU A 223 -17.70 4.75 5.53
CA GLU A 223 -18.70 5.48 4.76
C GLU A 223 -17.95 6.52 3.91
N ALA A 224 -18.05 6.40 2.60
CA ALA A 224 -17.65 7.43 1.66
C ALA A 224 -18.91 8.25 1.34
N GLU A 225 -18.93 9.51 1.77
CA GLU A 225 -20.09 10.39 1.75
C GLU A 225 -20.70 10.46 0.34
N ASP A 226 -22.01 10.19 0.25
CA ASP A 226 -22.78 10.16 -0.99
C ASP A 226 -22.29 9.15 -2.05
N PHE A 227 -21.44 8.17 -1.67
CA PHE A 227 -20.86 7.22 -2.60
C PHE A 227 -21.05 5.76 -2.20
N TYR A 228 -20.47 5.30 -1.06
CA TYR A 228 -20.64 3.91 -0.63
C TYR A 228 -20.49 3.70 0.89
N ASP A 229 -21.10 2.64 1.38
CA ASP A 229 -20.76 1.96 2.63
C ASP A 229 -19.89 0.75 2.38
N ARG A 230 -18.83 0.58 3.18
CA ARG A 230 -17.92 -0.58 3.08
C ARG A 230 -17.67 -1.22 4.44
N TYR A 231 -17.77 -2.54 4.50
CA TYR A 231 -17.43 -3.33 5.66
C TYR A 231 -16.30 -4.31 5.32
N PHE A 232 -15.41 -4.51 6.29
CA PHE A 232 -14.28 -5.42 6.16
C PHE A 232 -14.20 -6.39 7.33
N VAL A 233 -13.90 -7.66 7.02
CA VAL A 233 -13.51 -8.70 7.98
C VAL A 233 -12.22 -9.33 7.51
N GLY A 234 -11.19 -9.31 8.36
CA GLY A 234 -9.91 -9.95 8.10
C GLY A 234 -9.49 -10.90 9.21
N ALA A 235 -8.69 -11.90 8.87
CA ALA A 235 -8.05 -12.78 9.84
C ALA A 235 -6.68 -13.21 9.35
N ASP A 236 -5.66 -13.06 10.20
CA ASP A 236 -4.31 -13.53 9.96
C ASP A 236 -3.96 -14.62 10.96
N TRP A 237 -3.46 -15.74 10.43
CA TRP A 237 -3.12 -16.88 11.25
C TRP A 237 -1.78 -17.49 10.84
N THR A 238 -0.89 -17.68 11.82
CA THR A 238 0.39 -18.39 11.66
C THR A 238 0.34 -19.70 12.46
N LEU A 239 0.46 -20.83 11.77
CA LEU A 239 0.54 -22.16 12.37
C LEU A 239 2.00 -22.64 12.34
N PRO A 240 2.71 -22.68 13.48
CA PRO A 240 4.01 -23.34 13.57
C PRO A 240 3.86 -24.85 13.36
N LEU A 241 4.60 -25.41 12.40
CA LEU A 241 4.55 -26.84 12.08
C LEU A 241 5.75 -27.59 12.67
N SER A 242 6.94 -26.98 12.60
CA SER A 242 8.18 -27.49 13.20
C SER A 242 9.19 -26.36 13.34
N GLU A 243 10.39 -26.63 13.90
CA GLU A 243 11.46 -25.63 13.97
C GLU A 243 11.82 -25.13 12.56
N GLY A 244 11.67 -23.82 12.31
CA GLY A 244 11.94 -23.17 11.03
C GLY A 244 10.91 -23.46 9.92
N THR A 245 9.74 -24.03 10.26
CA THR A 245 8.65 -24.26 9.30
C THR A 245 7.30 -23.80 9.88
N SER A 246 6.59 -22.96 9.14
CA SER A 246 5.27 -22.46 9.50
C SER A 246 4.35 -22.34 8.29
N LEU A 247 3.05 -22.38 8.54
CA LEU A 247 2.02 -22.05 7.58
C LEU A 247 1.42 -20.70 7.99
N THR A 248 1.45 -19.71 7.13
CA THR A 248 0.76 -18.43 7.33
C THR A 248 -0.44 -18.35 6.41
N SER A 249 -1.57 -17.84 6.91
CA SER A 249 -2.81 -17.69 6.16
C SER A 249 -3.40 -16.32 6.44
N SER A 250 -3.88 -15.65 5.40
CA SER A 250 -4.59 -14.37 5.49
C SER A 250 -5.90 -14.47 4.74
N LEU A 251 -6.98 -14.10 5.41
CA LEU A 251 -8.35 -14.00 4.88
C LEU A 251 -8.76 -12.53 4.87
N ALA A 252 -9.32 -12.07 3.77
CA ALA A 252 -9.96 -10.77 3.66
C ALA A 252 -11.33 -10.91 2.99
N TYR A 253 -12.32 -10.22 3.53
CA TYR A 253 -13.65 -10.12 2.97
C TYR A 253 -14.14 -8.69 3.06
N TYR A 254 -14.56 -8.14 1.95
CA TYR A 254 -15.20 -6.83 1.82
C TYR A 254 -16.64 -6.99 1.36
N ASP A 255 -17.52 -6.17 1.90
CA ASP A 255 -18.88 -5.96 1.45
C ASP A 255 -19.07 -4.45 1.23
N THR A 256 -19.28 -4.04 -0.01
CA THR A 256 -19.45 -2.64 -0.40
C THR A 256 -20.83 -2.50 -1.01
N SER A 257 -21.61 -1.52 -0.54
CA SER A 257 -22.92 -1.18 -1.05
C SER A 257 -22.99 0.28 -1.45
N ASP A 258 -23.70 0.57 -2.52
CA ASP A 258 -23.98 1.92 -2.98
C ASP A 258 -24.92 2.64 -2.00
N GLU A 259 -24.59 3.90 -1.64
CA GLU A 259 -25.45 4.70 -0.77
C GLU A 259 -26.60 5.40 -1.55
N ASN A 260 -26.43 5.67 -2.85
CA ASN A 260 -27.35 6.49 -3.65
C ASN A 260 -27.78 5.86 -4.98
N SER A 261 -28.22 4.62 -4.99
CA SER A 261 -28.60 3.84 -6.18
C SER A 261 -29.71 4.44 -7.08
N GLN A 262 -30.16 5.65 -6.84
CA GLN A 262 -31.28 6.25 -7.58
C GLN A 262 -30.91 7.39 -8.54
N ASP A 263 -29.79 8.05 -8.39
CA ASP A 263 -29.49 9.28 -9.14
C ASP A 263 -28.26 9.24 -10.05
N ASP A 264 -27.35 8.26 -9.92
CA ASP A 264 -26.12 8.20 -10.73
C ASP A 264 -25.87 6.77 -11.25
N ALA A 265 -26.59 6.39 -12.30
CA ALA A 265 -26.45 5.08 -12.96
C ALA A 265 -25.04 4.82 -13.58
N ASP A 266 -24.14 5.79 -13.49
CA ASP A 266 -22.80 5.71 -14.06
C ASP A 266 -21.74 5.13 -13.09
N TYR A 267 -22.06 4.95 -11.79
CA TYR A 267 -21.10 4.50 -10.76
C TYR A 267 -21.69 3.45 -9.80
N GLU A 268 -22.01 2.28 -10.34
CA GLU A 268 -22.40 1.16 -9.50
C GLU A 268 -21.17 0.60 -8.79
N VAL A 269 -21.22 0.44 -7.45
CA VAL A 269 -20.12 -0.06 -6.61
C VAL A 269 -20.49 -1.27 -5.75
N ASP A 270 -21.73 -1.78 -5.86
CA ASP A 270 -22.17 -2.96 -5.13
C ASP A 270 -21.26 -4.17 -5.43
N ASN A 271 -20.46 -4.53 -4.45
CA ASN A 271 -19.44 -5.58 -4.62
C ASN A 271 -19.15 -6.34 -3.33
N GLN A 272 -18.93 -7.62 -3.46
CA GLN A 272 -18.38 -8.49 -2.44
C GLN A 272 -17.03 -9.04 -2.92
N ALA A 273 -15.95 -8.62 -2.26
CA ALA A 273 -14.61 -9.09 -2.56
C ALA A 273 -14.11 -10.03 -1.46
N ALA A 274 -13.67 -11.22 -1.84
CA ALA A 274 -13.11 -12.19 -0.91
C ALA A 274 -11.75 -12.69 -1.39
N SER A 275 -10.78 -12.80 -0.50
CA SER A 275 -9.50 -13.43 -0.80
C SER A 275 -8.98 -14.28 0.36
N LEU A 276 -8.25 -15.34 -0.01
CA LEU A 276 -7.54 -16.21 0.91
C LEU A 276 -6.15 -16.47 0.35
N SER A 277 -5.12 -16.21 1.15
CA SER A 277 -3.75 -16.62 0.85
C SER A 277 -3.24 -17.62 1.89
N VAL A 278 -2.41 -18.56 1.44
CA VAL A 278 -1.73 -19.54 2.29
C VAL A 278 -0.29 -19.67 1.84
N THR A 279 0.66 -19.51 2.77
CA THR A 279 2.09 -19.59 2.49
C THR A 279 2.78 -20.56 3.43
N LEU A 280 3.46 -21.55 2.88
CA LEU A 280 4.37 -22.44 3.60
C LEU A 280 5.77 -21.81 3.63
N ASN A 281 6.22 -21.42 4.82
CA ASN A 281 7.57 -20.93 5.07
C ASN A 281 8.42 -22.08 5.61
N THR A 282 9.56 -22.37 4.98
CA THR A 282 10.47 -23.44 5.41
C THR A 282 11.93 -23.10 5.08
N GLY A 283 12.76 -22.98 6.12
CA GLY A 283 14.14 -22.56 5.99
C GLY A 283 14.25 -21.17 5.31
N TYR A 284 14.82 -21.09 4.12
CA TYR A 284 14.98 -19.86 3.34
C TYR A 284 13.98 -19.76 2.17
N HIS A 285 12.96 -20.61 2.14
CA HIS A 285 11.95 -20.70 1.08
C HIS A 285 10.57 -20.35 1.60
N ALA A 286 9.78 -19.67 0.77
CA ALA A 286 8.35 -19.53 0.99
C ALA A 286 7.59 -19.92 -0.31
N PHE A 287 6.54 -20.73 -0.14
CA PHE A 287 5.68 -21.20 -1.22
C PHE A 287 4.24 -20.76 -0.92
N GLY A 288 3.71 -19.86 -1.73
CA GLY A 288 2.41 -19.26 -1.55
C GLY A 288 1.41 -19.68 -2.63
N VAL A 289 0.14 -19.78 -2.24
CA VAL A 289 -1.01 -19.84 -3.13
C VAL A 289 -2.06 -18.86 -2.64
N ALA A 290 -2.84 -18.30 -3.56
CA ALA A 290 -3.96 -17.44 -3.18
C ALA A 290 -5.14 -17.63 -4.14
N TYR A 291 -6.32 -17.33 -3.63
CA TYR A 291 -7.58 -17.24 -4.36
C TYR A 291 -8.27 -15.93 -4.02
N GLN A 292 -8.83 -15.27 -5.02
CA GLN A 292 -9.61 -14.04 -4.86
C GLN A 292 -10.83 -14.12 -5.77
N GLN A 293 -11.96 -13.59 -5.32
CA GLN A 293 -13.21 -13.57 -6.07
C GLN A 293 -13.98 -12.27 -5.82
N MET A 294 -14.49 -11.69 -6.90
CA MET A 294 -15.46 -10.60 -6.91
C MET A 294 -16.85 -11.16 -7.17
N ARG A 295 -17.86 -10.56 -6.55
CA ARG A 295 -19.29 -10.83 -6.75
C ARG A 295 -20.07 -9.53 -6.57
N GLY A 296 -21.25 -9.44 -7.19
CA GLY A 296 -22.12 -8.26 -7.10
C GLY A 296 -22.37 -7.65 -8.46
N ASP A 297 -22.84 -6.43 -8.46
CA ASP A 297 -23.26 -5.76 -9.68
C ASP A 297 -22.13 -4.93 -10.31
N ALA A 298 -21.02 -4.71 -9.56
CA ALA A 298 -19.83 -4.00 -10.01
C ALA A 298 -18.52 -4.76 -9.71
N GLY A 299 -17.40 -4.26 -10.22
CA GLY A 299 -16.06 -4.61 -9.76
C GLY A 299 -15.73 -3.94 -8.41
N TYR A 300 -14.69 -4.41 -7.71
CA TYR A 300 -14.27 -3.78 -6.47
C TYR A 300 -13.64 -2.41 -6.75
N TYR A 301 -14.21 -1.37 -6.17
CA TYR A 301 -13.70 -0.01 -6.28
C TYR A 301 -12.55 0.20 -5.30
N TYR A 302 -11.38 0.58 -5.82
CA TYR A 302 -10.20 0.90 -5.03
C TYR A 302 -10.22 2.36 -4.58
N THR A 303 -9.94 2.55 -3.30
CA THR A 303 -9.46 3.81 -2.78
C THR A 303 -7.93 3.73 -2.72
N ASP A 304 -7.26 4.27 -3.68
CA ASP A 304 -5.82 4.38 -3.90
C ASP A 304 -4.86 3.29 -3.34
N GLY A 305 -5.02 2.76 -2.15
CA GLY A 305 -4.01 1.89 -1.55
C GLY A 305 -4.51 0.72 -0.72
N ASP A 306 -5.79 0.44 -0.65
CA ASP A 306 -6.35 -0.63 0.18
C ASP A 306 -6.02 -2.03 -0.37
N ILE A 307 -4.92 -2.59 0.07
CA ILE A 307 -4.28 -3.76 -0.51
C ILE A 307 -4.43 -5.00 0.37
N TYR A 308 -5.57 -5.17 1.02
CA TYR A 308 -5.80 -6.37 1.84
C TYR A 308 -6.32 -7.56 1.02
N LEU A 309 -6.49 -7.38 -0.29
CA LEU A 309 -6.83 -8.46 -1.23
C LEU A 309 -5.55 -9.15 -1.74
N ALA A 310 -5.51 -10.47 -1.68
CA ALA A 310 -4.31 -11.27 -1.92
C ALA A 310 -3.73 -11.14 -3.34
N ASN A 311 -4.57 -10.82 -4.33
CA ASN A 311 -4.20 -10.72 -5.74
C ASN A 311 -4.15 -9.28 -6.26
N SER A 312 -4.30 -8.27 -5.39
CA SER A 312 -3.89 -6.91 -5.71
C SER A 312 -2.37 -6.84 -5.73
N ILE A 313 -1.76 -6.58 -6.89
CA ILE A 313 -0.34 -6.80 -7.07
C ILE A 313 0.37 -5.63 -7.77
N GLN A 314 1.37 -5.86 -8.60
CA GLN A 314 2.20 -4.78 -9.13
C GLN A 314 1.49 -3.91 -10.17
N TYR A 315 0.63 -4.50 -10.99
CA TYR A 315 -0.08 -3.82 -12.07
C TYR A 315 -1.59 -4.06 -12.00
N LEU A 316 -2.02 -5.33 -11.90
CA LEU A 316 -3.43 -5.71 -11.88
C LEU A 316 -3.90 -5.97 -10.44
N ASP A 317 -5.15 -5.61 -10.17
CA ASP A 317 -5.82 -5.85 -8.90
C ASP A 317 -6.78 -7.05 -8.97
N PHE A 318 -7.03 -7.57 -10.18
CA PHE A 318 -7.96 -8.68 -10.41
C PHE A 318 -9.32 -8.44 -9.75
N ASN A 319 -9.83 -7.23 -9.93
CA ASN A 319 -10.99 -6.68 -9.24
C ASN A 319 -12.22 -6.44 -10.13
N ALA A 320 -12.21 -6.94 -11.37
CA ALA A 320 -13.35 -6.77 -12.26
C ALA A 320 -14.58 -7.57 -11.78
N LYS A 321 -15.77 -7.15 -12.22
CA LYS A 321 -17.03 -7.83 -11.91
C LYS A 321 -16.95 -9.34 -12.25
N ASP A 322 -17.40 -10.17 -11.29
CA ASP A 322 -17.42 -11.64 -11.33
C ASP A 322 -16.05 -12.34 -11.46
N GLU A 323 -14.96 -11.58 -11.49
CA GLU A 323 -13.62 -12.10 -11.66
C GLU A 323 -13.20 -13.05 -10.54
N LYS A 324 -12.59 -14.18 -10.93
CA LYS A 324 -11.97 -15.16 -10.03
C LYS A 324 -10.52 -15.30 -10.41
N SER A 325 -9.63 -15.08 -9.44
CA SER A 325 -8.19 -15.12 -9.68
C SER A 325 -7.46 -16.08 -8.74
N TYR A 326 -6.40 -16.67 -9.27
CA TYR A 326 -5.59 -17.70 -8.63
C TYR A 326 -4.13 -17.30 -8.70
N GLN A 327 -3.40 -17.39 -7.60
CA GLN A 327 -1.99 -17.06 -7.51
C GLN A 327 -1.16 -18.29 -7.09
N ALA A 328 0.03 -18.41 -7.69
CA ALA A 328 1.14 -19.20 -7.19
C ALA A 328 2.36 -18.29 -7.01
N ARG A 329 3.04 -18.38 -5.87
CA ARG A 329 4.16 -17.53 -5.47
C ARG A 329 5.31 -18.35 -4.90
N TYR A 330 6.53 -17.91 -5.17
CA TYR A 330 7.74 -18.44 -4.58
C TYR A 330 8.67 -17.31 -4.18
N ASP A 331 9.21 -17.37 -2.95
CA ASP A 331 10.20 -16.44 -2.43
C ASP A 331 11.43 -17.22 -1.94
N TYR A 332 12.62 -16.61 -2.10
CA TYR A 332 13.88 -17.16 -1.63
C TYR A 332 14.76 -16.09 -0.99
N ASP A 333 15.24 -16.38 0.22
CA ASP A 333 16.26 -15.59 0.92
C ASP A 333 17.64 -16.17 0.68
N PHE A 334 18.50 -15.41 -0.02
CA PHE A 334 19.87 -15.85 -0.34
C PHE A 334 20.82 -15.87 0.85
N ALA A 335 20.38 -15.48 2.05
CA ALA A 335 21.15 -15.74 3.26
C ALA A 335 21.45 -17.24 3.42
N GLY A 336 20.57 -18.13 2.91
CA GLY A 336 20.81 -19.56 2.80
C GLY A 336 21.99 -19.96 1.92
N MET A 337 22.41 -19.09 1.01
CA MET A 337 23.60 -19.26 0.16
C MET A 337 24.77 -18.37 0.60
N GLY A 338 24.69 -17.73 1.78
CA GLY A 338 25.72 -16.85 2.30
C GLY A 338 25.71 -15.43 1.73
N ILE A 339 24.58 -15.00 1.13
CA ILE A 339 24.40 -13.64 0.59
C ILE A 339 23.24 -12.97 1.35
N PRO A 340 23.44 -12.58 2.62
CA PRO A 340 22.39 -11.92 3.39
C PRO A 340 22.00 -10.57 2.78
N GLY A 341 20.71 -10.24 2.84
CA GLY A 341 20.16 -9.02 2.25
C GLY A 341 19.75 -9.15 0.79
N LEU A 342 20.12 -10.24 0.10
CA LEU A 342 19.59 -10.54 -1.23
C LEU A 342 18.35 -11.42 -1.12
N SER A 343 17.24 -11.01 -1.78
CA SER A 343 16.01 -11.76 -1.86
C SER A 343 15.48 -11.82 -3.30
N PHE A 344 14.77 -12.88 -3.60
CA PHE A 344 14.10 -13.12 -4.87
C PHE A 344 12.65 -13.46 -4.63
N MET A 345 11.76 -12.95 -5.49
CA MET A 345 10.35 -13.33 -5.53
C MET A 345 9.92 -13.53 -6.97
N THR A 346 9.08 -14.53 -7.20
CA THR A 346 8.30 -14.65 -8.42
C THR A 346 6.90 -15.12 -8.11
N ARG A 347 5.92 -14.58 -8.85
CA ARG A 347 4.51 -15.00 -8.76
C ARG A 347 3.85 -14.98 -10.13
N TYR A 348 2.86 -15.82 -10.27
CA TYR A 348 2.00 -15.87 -11.43
C TYR A 348 0.54 -15.88 -10.98
N ILE A 349 -0.23 -14.94 -11.51
CA ILE A 349 -1.66 -14.83 -11.24
C ILE A 349 -2.40 -14.96 -12.58
N THR A 350 -3.49 -15.72 -12.57
CA THR A 350 -4.41 -15.82 -13.70
C THR A 350 -5.83 -15.69 -13.20
N SER A 351 -6.69 -15.16 -14.04
CA SER A 351 -8.10 -15.00 -13.71
C SER A 351 -9.02 -15.60 -14.78
N SER A 352 -10.30 -15.63 -14.46
CA SER A 352 -11.40 -16.09 -15.32
C SER A 352 -12.71 -15.46 -14.87
N SER A 353 -13.73 -15.61 -15.68
CA SER A 353 -15.12 -15.22 -15.36
C SER A 353 -15.32 -13.70 -15.21
N ILE A 354 -14.47 -12.88 -15.83
CA ILE A 354 -14.75 -11.45 -15.94
C ILE A 354 -16.06 -11.26 -16.70
N ASP A 355 -16.96 -10.42 -16.20
CA ASP A 355 -18.18 -10.06 -16.94
C ASP A 355 -17.80 -9.20 -18.16
N THR A 356 -17.79 -9.83 -19.33
CA THR A 356 -17.34 -9.20 -20.58
C THR A 356 -18.30 -8.14 -21.07
N ASP A 357 -19.59 -8.29 -20.80
CA ASP A 357 -20.61 -7.32 -21.19
C ASP A 357 -20.53 -6.03 -20.36
N TYR A 358 -20.24 -6.19 -19.07
CA TYR A 358 -20.09 -5.06 -18.14
C TYR A 358 -18.91 -4.16 -18.50
N VAL A 359 -17.77 -4.72 -18.86
CA VAL A 359 -16.56 -3.96 -19.21
C VAL A 359 -16.31 -3.84 -20.72
N GLY A 360 -17.17 -4.43 -21.56
CA GLY A 360 -17.06 -4.32 -23.02
C GLY A 360 -15.80 -4.95 -23.61
N ILE A 361 -15.37 -6.10 -23.07
CA ILE A 361 -14.18 -6.84 -23.50
C ILE A 361 -14.54 -8.16 -24.19
N ASP A 362 -13.61 -8.69 -24.99
CA ASP A 362 -13.81 -9.93 -25.74
C ASP A 362 -13.31 -11.18 -24.98
N ARG A 363 -12.45 -11.01 -23.97
CA ARG A 363 -11.88 -12.11 -23.19
C ARG A 363 -12.25 -11.99 -21.71
N ASP A 364 -12.73 -13.07 -21.13
CA ASP A 364 -13.13 -13.18 -19.72
C ASP A 364 -11.97 -13.51 -18.77
N SER A 365 -10.72 -13.37 -19.24
CA SER A 365 -9.53 -13.79 -18.49
C SER A 365 -8.34 -12.89 -18.75
N ARG A 366 -7.51 -12.75 -17.73
CA ARG A 366 -6.22 -12.04 -17.80
C ARG A 366 -5.19 -12.70 -16.89
N TRP A 367 -3.92 -12.36 -17.07
CA TRP A 367 -2.87 -12.85 -16.20
C TRP A 367 -1.73 -11.84 -16.04
N GLU A 368 -1.06 -11.95 -14.91
CA GLU A 368 0.15 -11.19 -14.60
C GLU A 368 1.21 -12.12 -14.01
N ARG A 369 2.45 -11.95 -14.46
CA ARG A 369 3.62 -12.56 -13.85
C ARG A 369 4.53 -11.47 -13.31
N ASN A 370 4.91 -11.57 -12.04
CA ASN A 370 5.92 -10.70 -11.44
C ASN A 370 7.21 -11.46 -11.15
N THR A 371 8.32 -10.74 -11.24
CA THR A 371 9.63 -11.18 -10.78
C THR A 371 10.31 -10.00 -10.10
N GLU A 372 10.88 -10.24 -8.93
CA GLU A 372 11.55 -9.22 -8.13
C GLU A 372 12.89 -9.73 -7.62
N LEU A 373 13.90 -8.89 -7.68
CA LEU A 373 15.19 -9.09 -7.06
C LEU A 373 15.52 -7.85 -6.24
N GLN A 374 15.80 -8.04 -4.96
CA GLN A 374 16.10 -6.95 -4.04
C GLN A 374 17.37 -7.24 -3.26
N TYR A 375 18.22 -6.22 -3.11
CA TYR A 375 19.41 -6.30 -2.26
C TYR A 375 19.44 -5.10 -1.31
N THR A 376 19.62 -5.39 -0.02
CA THR A 376 19.89 -4.39 1.01
C THR A 376 21.31 -4.56 1.52
N VAL A 377 22.10 -3.52 1.45
CA VAL A 377 23.49 -3.50 1.94
C VAL A 377 23.50 -3.72 3.45
N GLN A 378 24.21 -4.77 3.91
CA GLN A 378 24.13 -5.27 5.28
C GLN A 378 25.13 -4.61 6.25
N ASN A 379 26.13 -3.92 5.75
CA ASN A 379 27.17 -3.29 6.57
C ASN A 379 27.99 -2.28 5.77
N GLY A 380 28.79 -1.46 6.48
CA GLY A 380 29.70 -0.49 5.90
C GLY A 380 29.06 0.87 5.65
N PHE A 381 29.70 1.70 4.83
CA PHE A 381 29.29 3.10 4.60
C PHE A 381 27.89 3.24 3.96
N LEU A 382 27.48 2.23 3.20
CA LEU A 382 26.17 2.19 2.52
C LEU A 382 25.19 1.23 3.20
N GLU A 383 25.40 0.86 4.45
CA GLU A 383 24.44 0.01 5.21
C GLU A 383 23.04 0.59 5.14
N GLY A 384 22.05 -0.26 4.79
CA GLY A 384 20.67 0.15 4.58
C GLY A 384 20.34 0.61 3.15
N LEU A 385 21.33 0.85 2.28
CA LEU A 385 21.03 1.13 0.86
C LEU A 385 20.32 -0.07 0.24
N ASN A 386 19.13 0.18 -0.32
CA ASN A 386 18.30 -0.81 -0.96
C ASN A 386 18.28 -0.62 -2.48
N VAL A 387 18.48 -1.69 -3.22
CA VAL A 387 18.34 -1.72 -4.68
C VAL A 387 17.33 -2.82 -5.02
N ARG A 388 16.28 -2.47 -5.75
CA ARG A 388 15.16 -3.36 -6.07
C ARG A 388 14.84 -3.27 -7.55
N TRP A 389 14.88 -4.40 -8.23
CA TRP A 389 14.38 -4.54 -9.58
C TRP A 389 13.08 -5.31 -9.57
N ARG A 390 12.06 -4.78 -10.25
CA ARG A 390 10.74 -5.39 -10.41
C ARG A 390 10.40 -5.49 -11.88
N ASN A 391 9.88 -6.63 -12.28
CA ASN A 391 9.32 -6.85 -13.60
C ASN A 391 7.88 -7.36 -13.46
N ALA A 392 6.98 -6.81 -14.29
CA ALA A 392 5.65 -7.34 -14.49
C ALA A 392 5.41 -7.61 -15.98
N THR A 393 4.78 -8.73 -16.27
CA THR A 393 4.31 -9.08 -17.62
C THR A 393 2.81 -9.32 -17.54
N ILE A 394 2.04 -8.46 -18.20
CA ILE A 394 0.57 -8.45 -18.17
C ILE A 394 0.04 -8.84 -19.55
N ARG A 395 -0.95 -9.72 -19.56
CA ARG A 395 -1.69 -10.09 -20.77
C ARG A 395 -3.18 -10.08 -20.47
N GLN A 396 -3.90 -9.20 -21.18
CA GLN A 396 -5.32 -8.95 -20.96
C GLN A 396 -5.98 -8.52 -22.26
N ASP A 397 -7.27 -8.24 -22.22
CA ASP A 397 -7.98 -7.69 -23.36
C ASP A 397 -7.48 -6.28 -23.70
N ALA A 398 -7.44 -5.94 -24.97
CA ALA A 398 -6.98 -4.64 -25.46
C ALA A 398 -7.86 -3.47 -25.00
N ASN A 399 -9.10 -3.72 -24.62
CA ASN A 399 -10.02 -2.71 -24.09
C ASN A 399 -9.86 -2.46 -22.58
N LEU A 400 -9.08 -3.29 -21.88
CA LEU A 400 -8.69 -3.04 -20.50
C LEU A 400 -7.49 -2.10 -20.44
N ASP A 401 -7.28 -1.48 -19.30
CA ASP A 401 -6.27 -0.45 -19.07
C ASP A 401 -4.87 -0.86 -19.57
N GLY A 402 -4.42 -0.19 -20.64
CA GLY A 402 -3.13 -0.41 -21.28
C GLY A 402 -3.01 -1.68 -22.13
N GLY A 403 -4.02 -2.59 -22.17
CA GLY A 403 -3.94 -3.86 -22.88
C GLY A 403 -2.79 -4.75 -22.39
N ASP A 404 -2.07 -5.37 -23.31
CA ASP A 404 -0.86 -6.15 -23.01
C ASP A 404 0.32 -5.21 -22.64
N VAL A 405 0.93 -5.40 -21.46
CA VAL A 405 2.00 -4.54 -20.93
C VAL A 405 3.18 -5.37 -20.43
N ASP A 406 4.40 -4.88 -20.69
CA ASP A 406 5.62 -5.31 -20.02
C ASP A 406 6.19 -4.13 -19.22
N GLU A 407 6.31 -4.29 -17.90
CA GLU A 407 6.77 -3.25 -16.98
C GLU A 407 8.09 -3.63 -16.32
N ASN A 408 8.99 -2.66 -16.21
CA ASN A 408 10.23 -2.76 -15.42
C ASN A 408 10.36 -1.54 -14.53
N ARG A 409 10.74 -1.78 -13.26
CA ARG A 409 11.12 -0.74 -12.31
C ARG A 409 12.49 -1.07 -11.71
N LEU A 410 13.38 -0.08 -11.69
CA LEU A 410 14.58 -0.13 -10.87
C LEU A 410 14.47 0.95 -9.81
N ILE A 411 14.48 0.54 -8.56
CA ILE A 411 14.27 1.40 -7.40
C ILE A 411 15.52 1.37 -6.55
N VAL A 412 16.07 2.54 -6.24
CA VAL A 412 17.17 2.71 -5.29
C VAL A 412 16.70 3.59 -4.16
N GLY A 413 16.79 3.10 -2.93
CA GLY A 413 16.30 3.80 -1.76
C GLY A 413 17.32 3.83 -0.62
N TYR A 414 17.33 4.91 0.14
CA TYR A 414 18.10 5.04 1.36
C TYR A 414 17.39 5.94 2.36
N THR A 415 17.44 5.59 3.64
CA THR A 415 16.86 6.39 4.72
C THR A 415 17.94 6.77 5.72
N TRP A 416 18.05 8.08 5.99
CA TRP A 416 18.89 8.62 7.06
C TRP A 416 18.04 8.84 8.31
N THR A 417 18.46 8.31 9.43
CA THR A 417 17.94 8.71 10.74
C THR A 417 18.65 10.00 11.13
N LEU A 418 17.90 11.07 11.37
CA LEU A 418 18.43 12.39 11.70
C LEU A 418 18.37 12.68 13.21
N LEU A 419 17.34 12.09 13.90
CA LEU A 419 17.12 12.14 15.35
C LEU A 419 16.71 10.76 15.85
#